data_40f7a8e9cc134336ccd23938b017631d
#
_entry.id   40f7a8e9cc134336ccd23938b017631d
#
_cell.length_a   1.000
_cell.length_b   1.000
_cell.length_c   1.000
_cell.angle_alpha   90.00
_cell.angle_beta   90.00
_cell.angle_gamma   90.00
#
_symmetry.space_group_name_H-M   'P 1'
#
loop_
_entity.id
_entity.type
_entity.pdbx_description
1 polymer ?
#
loop_
_entity_poly.entity_id
_entity_poly.type
_entity_poly.pdbx_seq_one_letter_code
_entity_poly.pdbx_strand_id
1 'polypeptide(L)'
;MKKAVAIAVSVILICAFTVTGFSAAEAQSWYCVRNKDHRQPVLSADLNYVENIGGYYIDHRHGDGSEEKVVYLTFDAGYENGNVEKILDVLKQKQATGAFFILGNLVTKNTELVKRMADEGHLVCNHTNSHPDMTTKVTLEDFRAELESLENIYREYTGRELSKYFRPPEGRFNKETLEFAQDLGYKTIFWSFAYEDWDNNKQPSLEAAKRKILDNIHNGAVILLHPTSETNAAVLGEVIDELRSMGYTFGTLDELTA
;
A
#
# COMPACT_ATOMS: atom_id res chain seq x y z
N MET A 1 -62.74 -52.08 -34.20
CA MET A 1 -61.48 -52.04 -33.51
C MET A 1 -60.81 -50.68 -33.86
N LYS A 2 -60.91 -49.70 -33.00
CA LYS A 2 -60.26 -48.32 -33.17
C LYS A 2 -59.00 -48.34 -32.34
N LYS A 3 -57.82 -48.14 -32.97
CA LYS A 3 -56.54 -48.04 -32.32
C LYS A 3 -56.39 -46.56 -31.93
N ALA A 4 -56.24 -46.30 -30.64
CA ALA A 4 -55.87 -44.94 -30.12
C ALA A 4 -54.34 -44.78 -30.21
N VAL A 5 -53.89 -43.73 -30.85
CA VAL A 5 -52.48 -43.34 -30.90
C VAL A 5 -52.28 -42.34 -29.80
N ALA A 6 -51.45 -42.68 -28.80
CA ALA A 6 -51.03 -41.73 -27.74
C ALA A 6 -49.84 -40.91 -28.25
N ILE A 7 -49.99 -39.60 -28.34
CA ILE A 7 -48.90 -38.67 -28.65
C ILE A 7 -48.31 -38.24 -27.30
N ALA A 8 -47.06 -38.66 -27.05
CA ALA A 8 -46.28 -38.18 -25.92
C ALA A 8 -45.68 -36.82 -26.29
N VAL A 9 -46.09 -35.75 -25.60
CA VAL A 9 -45.49 -34.41 -25.71
C VAL A 9 -44.36 -34.31 -24.68
N SER A 10 -43.14 -34.36 -25.16
CA SER A 10 -41.96 -34.11 -24.33
C SER A 10 -41.78 -32.62 -24.18
N VAL A 11 -42.01 -32.11 -22.97
CA VAL A 11 -41.71 -30.71 -22.60
C VAL A 11 -40.22 -30.65 -22.30
N ILE A 12 -39.45 -30.03 -23.18
CA ILE A 12 -38.04 -29.71 -22.93
C ILE A 12 -38.00 -28.41 -22.12
N LEU A 13 -37.65 -28.53 -20.83
CA LEU A 13 -37.41 -27.40 -19.95
C LEU A 13 -36.04 -26.83 -20.29
N ILE A 14 -36.00 -25.72 -21.09
CA ILE A 14 -34.78 -24.99 -21.33
C ILE A 14 -34.53 -24.09 -20.10
N CYS A 15 -33.65 -24.55 -19.20
CA CYS A 15 -33.12 -23.67 -18.18
C CYS A 15 -32.19 -22.65 -18.86
N ALA A 16 -32.67 -21.42 -19.05
CA ALA A 16 -31.85 -20.30 -19.44
C ALA A 16 -30.98 -19.91 -18.21
N PHE A 17 -29.74 -20.36 -18.18
CA PHE A 17 -28.74 -19.79 -17.30
C PHE A 17 -28.46 -18.38 -17.80
N THR A 18 -29.03 -17.37 -17.15
CA THR A 18 -28.58 -16.01 -17.31
C THR A 18 -27.19 -15.92 -16.68
N VAL A 19 -26.15 -16.00 -17.49
CA VAL A 19 -24.81 -15.56 -17.09
C VAL A 19 -24.93 -14.07 -16.86
N THR A 20 -25.13 -13.67 -15.61
CA THR A 20 -24.90 -12.28 -15.20
C THR A 20 -23.41 -12.03 -15.41
N GLY A 21 -23.08 -11.37 -16.50
CA GLY A 21 -21.71 -10.91 -16.72
C GLY A 21 -21.33 -10.02 -15.55
N PHE A 22 -20.40 -10.50 -14.71
CA PHE A 22 -19.72 -9.64 -13.76
C PHE A 22 -19.02 -8.57 -14.62
N SER A 23 -19.52 -7.34 -14.60
CA SER A 23 -18.75 -6.18 -15.04
C SER A 23 -17.58 -6.09 -14.08
N ALA A 24 -16.35 -6.26 -14.58
CA ALA A 24 -15.17 -6.01 -13.77
C ALA A 24 -15.31 -4.62 -13.15
N ALA A 25 -15.14 -4.53 -11.84
CA ALA A 25 -15.22 -3.25 -11.14
C ALA A 25 -14.18 -2.30 -11.74
N GLU A 26 -14.61 -1.05 -12.02
CA GLU A 26 -13.74 -0.07 -12.67
C GLU A 26 -12.48 0.18 -11.81
N ALA A 27 -11.32 0.15 -12.47
CA ALA A 27 -10.05 0.41 -11.81
C ALA A 27 -9.97 1.89 -11.38
N GLN A 28 -9.55 2.11 -10.15
CA GLN A 28 -9.34 3.43 -9.55
C GLN A 28 -7.85 3.60 -9.22
N SER A 29 -7.41 4.85 -9.18
CA SER A 29 -6.08 5.22 -8.68
C SER A 29 -6.24 5.98 -7.38
N TRP A 30 -5.53 5.54 -6.35
CA TRP A 30 -5.58 6.16 -5.04
C TRP A 30 -4.92 7.54 -5.06
N TYR A 31 -5.58 8.52 -4.49
CA TYR A 31 -4.98 9.80 -4.16
C TYR A 31 -5.72 10.46 -2.99
N CYS A 32 -5.04 11.31 -2.24
CA CYS A 32 -5.64 12.21 -1.27
C CYS A 32 -5.38 13.66 -1.65
N VAL A 33 -6.42 14.49 -1.53
CA VAL A 33 -6.28 15.93 -1.75
C VAL A 33 -5.50 16.53 -0.58
N ARG A 34 -4.31 17.01 -0.86
CA ARG A 34 -3.47 17.69 0.13
C ARG A 34 -4.05 19.06 0.46
N ASN A 35 -3.92 19.46 1.69
CA ASN A 35 -4.24 20.81 2.13
C ASN A 35 -3.13 21.35 3.04
N LYS A 36 -3.01 22.68 3.10
CA LYS A 36 -2.00 23.35 3.94
C LYS A 36 -2.52 23.72 5.33
N ASP A 37 -3.74 23.31 5.66
CA ASP A 37 -4.37 23.60 6.94
C ASP A 37 -4.00 22.55 8.01
N HIS A 38 -3.12 21.60 7.68
CA HIS A 38 -2.70 20.49 8.54
C HIS A 38 -3.86 19.63 9.05
N ARG A 39 -4.93 19.50 8.26
CA ARG A 39 -6.11 18.69 8.56
C ARG A 39 -6.10 17.39 7.80
N GLN A 40 -6.69 16.38 8.39
CA GLN A 40 -6.88 15.10 7.73
C GLN A 40 -7.68 15.26 6.44
N PRO A 41 -7.27 14.63 5.34
CA PRO A 41 -8.06 14.61 4.11
C PRO A 41 -9.33 13.78 4.30
N VAL A 42 -10.40 14.23 3.66
CA VAL A 42 -11.67 13.50 3.62
C VAL A 42 -11.78 12.79 2.28
N LEU A 43 -12.10 11.50 2.31
CA LEU A 43 -12.37 10.74 1.08
C LEU A 43 -13.67 11.21 0.42
N SER A 44 -13.71 11.12 -0.90
CA SER A 44 -14.96 11.23 -1.64
C SER A 44 -15.92 10.09 -1.26
N ALA A 45 -17.21 10.34 -1.31
CA ALA A 45 -18.23 9.39 -0.84
C ALA A 45 -18.19 8.03 -1.55
N ASP A 46 -17.74 8.00 -2.79
CA ASP A 46 -17.55 6.79 -3.60
C ASP A 46 -16.37 5.91 -3.15
N LEU A 47 -15.47 6.43 -2.31
CA LEU A 47 -14.34 5.71 -1.71
C LEU A 47 -14.57 5.27 -0.26
N ASN A 48 -15.69 5.64 0.37
CA ASN A 48 -15.97 5.28 1.78
C ASN A 48 -15.97 3.76 2.04
N TYR A 49 -16.14 2.94 1.00
CA TYR A 49 -16.09 1.49 1.14
C TYR A 49 -14.68 0.95 1.43
N VAL A 50 -13.64 1.69 1.10
CA VAL A 50 -12.23 1.26 1.22
C VAL A 50 -11.89 0.86 2.66
N GLU A 51 -12.26 1.69 3.63
CA GLU A 51 -12.00 1.41 5.05
C GLU A 51 -12.81 0.20 5.55
N ASN A 52 -14.03 -0.01 5.04
CA ASN A 52 -14.86 -1.15 5.40
C ASN A 52 -14.30 -2.50 4.89
N ILE A 53 -13.37 -2.47 3.93
CA ILE A 53 -12.73 -3.64 3.34
C ILE A 53 -11.23 -3.69 3.76
N GLY A 54 -10.90 -3.17 4.94
CA GLY A 54 -9.55 -3.27 5.49
C GLY A 54 -8.51 -2.39 4.77
N GLY A 55 -8.93 -1.29 4.16
CA GLY A 55 -8.04 -0.25 3.63
C GLY A 55 -7.77 0.85 4.66
N TYR A 56 -6.52 1.25 4.80
CA TYR A 56 -6.07 2.26 5.75
C TYR A 56 -5.28 3.33 5.01
N TYR A 57 -5.50 4.60 5.31
CA TYR A 57 -4.79 5.72 4.69
C TYR A 57 -4.47 6.86 5.66
N ILE A 58 -5.19 6.93 6.79
CA ILE A 58 -4.99 7.86 7.92
C ILE A 58 -5.29 7.16 9.23
N ASP A 59 -4.82 7.72 10.32
CA ASP A 59 -5.24 7.31 11.67
C ASP A 59 -6.32 8.24 12.20
N HIS A 60 -7.57 7.78 12.20
CA HIS A 60 -8.72 8.53 12.71
C HIS A 60 -8.67 8.76 14.23
N ARG A 61 -7.95 7.93 15.00
CA ARG A 61 -7.81 8.09 16.45
C ARG A 61 -6.99 9.33 16.80
N HIS A 62 -6.04 9.68 15.91
CA HIS A 62 -5.23 10.88 15.99
C HIS A 62 -5.74 11.94 15.00
N GLY A 63 -7.04 12.29 15.09
CA GLY A 63 -7.68 13.27 14.24
C GLY A 63 -7.27 14.72 14.57
N ASP A 64 -7.88 15.68 13.87
CA ASP A 64 -7.55 17.12 13.95
C ASP A 64 -7.65 17.72 15.37
N GLY A 65 -8.39 17.10 16.28
CA GLY A 65 -8.56 17.55 17.67
C GLY A 65 -7.73 16.80 18.72
N SER A 66 -6.90 15.83 18.30
CA SER A 66 -6.07 15.06 19.22
C SER A 66 -4.88 15.87 19.71
N GLU A 67 -4.57 15.76 21.01
CA GLU A 67 -3.34 16.33 21.59
C GLU A 67 -2.11 15.52 21.18
N GLU A 68 -2.27 14.20 20.97
CA GLU A 68 -1.21 13.34 20.49
C GLU A 68 -1.06 13.47 18.98
N LYS A 69 0.15 13.76 18.52
CA LYS A 69 0.47 13.87 17.11
C LYS A 69 1.31 12.69 16.66
N VAL A 70 0.78 11.93 15.71
CA VAL A 70 1.43 10.73 15.18
C VAL A 70 1.47 10.79 13.66
N VAL A 71 2.56 10.32 13.06
CA VAL A 71 2.71 10.09 11.62
C VAL A 71 3.32 8.73 11.37
N TYR A 72 3.05 8.15 10.20
CA TYR A 72 3.48 6.81 9.80
C TYR A 72 4.35 6.92 8.55
N LEU A 73 5.65 6.59 8.69
CA LEU A 73 6.57 6.60 7.54
C LEU A 73 6.44 5.30 6.76
N THR A 74 6.15 5.41 5.47
CA THR A 74 6.07 4.24 4.58
C THR A 74 6.86 4.48 3.31
N PHE A 75 7.47 3.40 2.79
CA PHE A 75 8.39 3.46 1.67
C PHE A 75 8.05 2.36 0.65
N ASP A 76 7.90 2.71 -0.63
CA ASP A 76 7.77 1.74 -1.71
C ASP A 76 9.16 1.50 -2.34
N ALA A 77 9.69 0.28 -2.17
CA ALA A 77 11.07 -0.07 -2.45
C ALA A 77 11.19 -1.25 -3.41
N GLY A 78 11.33 -0.99 -4.70
CA GLY A 78 11.45 -2.03 -5.73
C GLY A 78 12.89 -2.44 -6.06
N TYR A 79 13.87 -1.59 -5.80
CA TYR A 79 15.28 -1.80 -6.08
C TYR A 79 16.16 -0.88 -5.23
N GLU A 80 17.47 -1.17 -5.21
CA GLU A 80 18.49 -0.35 -4.56
C GLU A 80 19.30 0.41 -5.61
N ASN A 81 19.57 1.69 -5.34
CA ASN A 81 20.43 2.56 -6.17
C ASN A 81 21.45 3.38 -5.34
N GLY A 82 21.73 2.94 -4.12
CA GLY A 82 22.58 3.63 -3.14
C GLY A 82 21.83 4.60 -2.23
N ASN A 83 20.52 4.73 -2.35
CA ASN A 83 19.71 5.64 -1.54
C ASN A 83 18.87 4.90 -0.48
N VAL A 84 18.41 3.67 -0.74
CA VAL A 84 17.67 2.89 0.26
C VAL A 84 18.53 2.64 1.50
N GLU A 85 19.81 2.33 1.30
CA GLU A 85 20.77 2.17 2.40
C GLU A 85 20.91 3.46 3.22
N LYS A 86 21.01 4.63 2.56
CA LYS A 86 21.08 5.94 3.24
C LYS A 86 19.82 6.25 4.03
N ILE A 87 18.63 5.88 3.50
CA ILE A 87 17.35 6.03 4.22
C ILE A 87 17.40 5.20 5.52
N LEU A 88 17.86 3.95 5.48
CA LEU A 88 18.01 3.12 6.68
C LEU A 88 19.00 3.72 7.68
N ASP A 89 20.12 4.25 7.19
CA ASP A 89 21.11 4.92 8.05
C ASP A 89 20.48 6.12 8.77
N VAL A 90 19.71 6.93 8.06
CA VAL A 90 18.98 8.07 8.65
C VAL A 90 17.95 7.61 9.66
N LEU A 91 17.12 6.63 9.33
CA LEU A 91 16.10 6.10 10.25
C LEU A 91 16.74 5.57 11.54
N LYS A 92 17.83 4.82 11.42
CA LYS A 92 18.61 4.33 12.56
C LYS A 92 19.18 5.46 13.41
N GLN A 93 19.84 6.43 12.76
CA GLN A 93 20.42 7.59 13.44
C GLN A 93 19.36 8.40 14.18
N LYS A 94 18.19 8.55 13.56
CA LYS A 94 17.05 9.30 14.11
C LYS A 94 16.18 8.48 15.04
N GLN A 95 16.44 7.18 15.23
CA GLN A 95 15.60 6.29 16.02
C GLN A 95 14.12 6.40 15.59
N ALA A 96 13.89 6.36 14.28
CA ALA A 96 12.56 6.37 13.67
C ALA A 96 12.31 5.03 12.96
N THR A 97 11.11 4.51 13.07
CA THR A 97 10.70 3.29 12.37
C THR A 97 9.87 3.62 11.14
N GLY A 98 9.82 2.70 10.18
CA GLY A 98 9.00 2.83 8.99
C GLY A 98 8.56 1.47 8.49
N ALA A 99 7.69 1.46 7.49
CA ALA A 99 7.25 0.25 6.80
C ALA A 99 7.71 0.30 5.33
N PHE A 100 8.39 -0.75 4.89
CA PHE A 100 8.89 -0.88 3.53
C PHE A 100 8.04 -1.86 2.74
N PHE A 101 7.33 -1.39 1.75
CA PHE A 101 6.60 -2.20 0.78
C PHE A 101 7.56 -2.57 -0.34
N ILE A 102 7.94 -3.86 -0.40
CA ILE A 102 9.06 -4.32 -1.23
C ILE A 102 8.60 -5.20 -2.38
N LEU A 103 9.42 -5.28 -3.43
CA LEU A 103 9.28 -6.21 -4.55
C LEU A 103 10.28 -7.37 -4.45
N GLY A 104 9.98 -8.49 -5.14
CA GLY A 104 10.86 -9.65 -5.19
C GLY A 104 12.26 -9.35 -5.74
N ASN A 105 12.37 -8.41 -6.67
CA ASN A 105 13.66 -7.95 -7.21
C ASN A 105 14.59 -7.36 -6.13
N LEU A 106 14.05 -6.60 -5.18
CA LEU A 106 14.84 -6.06 -4.08
C LEU A 106 15.34 -7.18 -3.16
N VAL A 107 14.50 -8.15 -2.83
CA VAL A 107 14.87 -9.29 -1.99
C VAL A 107 16.02 -10.08 -2.58
N THR A 108 15.90 -10.46 -3.87
CA THR A 108 16.86 -11.34 -4.52
C THR A 108 18.20 -10.67 -4.82
N LYS A 109 18.21 -9.38 -5.12
CA LYS A 109 19.42 -8.63 -5.45
C LYS A 109 20.10 -7.95 -4.26
N ASN A 110 19.35 -7.65 -3.21
CA ASN A 110 19.84 -6.89 -2.06
C ASN A 110 19.41 -7.55 -0.73
N THR A 111 19.57 -8.86 -0.62
CA THR A 111 19.11 -9.67 0.52
C THR A 111 19.57 -9.11 1.87
N GLU A 112 20.83 -8.72 2.01
CA GLU A 112 21.35 -8.19 3.27
C GLU A 112 20.73 -6.84 3.64
N LEU A 113 20.41 -6.00 2.65
CA LEU A 113 19.69 -4.76 2.87
C LEU A 113 18.26 -5.02 3.39
N VAL A 114 17.57 -6.00 2.79
CA VAL A 114 16.22 -6.40 3.20
C VAL A 114 16.22 -7.04 4.60
N LYS A 115 17.24 -7.86 4.94
CA LYS A 115 17.42 -8.36 6.31
C LYS A 115 17.64 -7.21 7.28
N ARG A 116 18.46 -6.24 6.91
CA ARG A 116 18.75 -5.05 7.70
C ARG A 116 17.47 -4.26 8.04
N MET A 117 16.52 -4.12 7.08
CA MET A 117 15.23 -3.48 7.36
C MET A 117 14.53 -4.12 8.56
N ALA A 118 14.41 -5.45 8.56
CA ALA A 118 13.76 -6.18 9.64
C ALA A 118 14.59 -6.17 10.94
N ASP A 119 15.93 -6.27 10.87
CA ASP A 119 16.83 -6.25 12.04
C ASP A 119 16.82 -4.89 12.75
N GLU A 120 16.60 -3.82 12.05
CA GLU A 120 16.50 -2.46 12.60
C GLU A 120 15.06 -2.11 13.05
N GLY A 121 14.13 -3.08 13.04
CA GLY A 121 12.77 -2.93 13.58
C GLY A 121 11.76 -2.30 12.62
N HIS A 122 12.08 -2.24 11.34
CA HIS A 122 11.14 -1.80 10.32
C HIS A 122 10.21 -2.94 9.91
N LEU A 123 8.95 -2.62 9.55
CA LEU A 123 8.05 -3.58 8.94
C LEU A 123 8.43 -3.79 7.48
N VAL A 124 8.55 -5.05 7.05
CA VAL A 124 8.76 -5.42 5.65
C VAL A 124 7.45 -5.98 5.13
N CYS A 125 6.87 -5.31 4.14
CA CYS A 125 5.50 -5.45 3.69
C CYS A 125 5.43 -5.83 2.21
N ASN A 126 4.27 -6.31 1.77
CA ASN A 126 4.07 -6.81 0.43
C ASN A 126 3.67 -5.69 -0.56
N HIS A 127 4.45 -5.53 -1.64
CA HIS A 127 4.12 -4.64 -2.77
C HIS A 127 3.97 -5.40 -4.09
N THR A 128 3.59 -6.69 -4.01
CA THR A 128 3.64 -7.70 -5.06
C THR A 128 5.06 -8.18 -5.38
N ASN A 129 5.18 -9.27 -6.13
CA ASN A 129 6.48 -9.75 -6.55
C ASN A 129 7.07 -8.92 -7.71
N SER A 130 6.25 -8.60 -8.73
CA SER A 130 6.71 -8.04 -10.00
C SER A 130 6.11 -6.68 -10.36
N HIS A 131 5.31 -6.07 -9.47
CA HIS A 131 4.65 -4.77 -9.66
C HIS A 131 3.66 -4.71 -10.84
N PRO A 132 2.77 -5.71 -11.03
CA PRO A 132 1.77 -5.64 -12.10
C PRO A 132 0.59 -4.76 -11.69
N ASP A 133 -0.18 -4.31 -12.69
CA ASP A 133 -1.51 -3.74 -12.45
C ASP A 133 -2.47 -4.85 -12.00
N MET A 134 -2.77 -4.90 -10.71
CA MET A 134 -3.62 -5.91 -10.09
C MET A 134 -5.12 -5.72 -10.35
N THR A 135 -5.52 -4.71 -11.13
CA THR A 135 -6.93 -4.43 -11.43
C THR A 135 -7.40 -4.96 -12.78
N THR A 136 -6.48 -5.38 -13.65
CA THR A 136 -6.77 -5.75 -15.04
C THR A 136 -6.90 -7.26 -15.19
N LYS A 137 -8.14 -7.77 -15.23
CA LYS A 137 -8.45 -9.21 -15.47
C LYS A 137 -7.74 -10.18 -14.54
N VAL A 138 -7.56 -9.79 -13.28
CA VAL A 138 -6.87 -10.59 -12.25
C VAL A 138 -7.91 -11.40 -11.50
N THR A 139 -7.72 -12.72 -11.43
CA THR A 139 -8.51 -13.60 -10.57
C THR A 139 -7.94 -13.60 -9.15
N LEU A 140 -8.70 -14.11 -8.17
CA LEU A 140 -8.19 -14.33 -6.82
C LEU A 140 -6.92 -15.21 -6.82
N GLU A 141 -6.84 -16.18 -7.73
CA GLU A 141 -5.68 -17.06 -7.83
C GLU A 141 -4.45 -16.31 -8.37
N ASP A 142 -4.61 -15.47 -9.40
CA ASP A 142 -3.52 -14.64 -9.92
C ASP A 142 -3.05 -13.64 -8.87
N PHE A 143 -4.00 -13.01 -8.16
CA PHE A 143 -3.70 -12.08 -7.07
C PHE A 143 -2.92 -12.77 -5.94
N ARG A 144 -3.39 -13.93 -5.50
CA ARG A 144 -2.73 -14.76 -4.50
C ARG A 144 -1.32 -15.16 -4.94
N ALA A 145 -1.18 -15.66 -6.18
CA ALA A 145 0.11 -16.12 -6.69
C ALA A 145 1.17 -15.01 -6.68
N GLU A 146 0.79 -13.77 -6.99
CA GLU A 146 1.70 -12.62 -6.97
C GLU A 146 2.16 -12.25 -5.56
N LEU A 147 1.25 -12.28 -4.58
CA LEU A 147 1.58 -12.00 -3.17
C LEU A 147 2.38 -13.13 -2.53
N GLU A 148 1.94 -14.39 -2.72
CA GLU A 148 2.63 -15.57 -2.16
C GLU A 148 4.00 -15.78 -2.80
N SER A 149 4.18 -15.42 -4.08
CA SER A 149 5.49 -15.45 -4.72
C SER A 149 6.50 -14.61 -3.96
N LEU A 150 6.13 -13.37 -3.59
CA LEU A 150 7.00 -12.51 -2.78
C LEU A 150 7.21 -13.07 -1.37
N GLU A 151 6.16 -13.58 -0.71
CA GLU A 151 6.29 -14.20 0.62
C GLU A 151 7.30 -15.36 0.60
N ASN A 152 7.21 -16.23 -0.42
CA ASN A 152 8.10 -17.38 -0.57
C ASN A 152 9.55 -16.95 -0.82
N ILE A 153 9.76 -15.99 -1.73
CA ILE A 153 11.09 -15.42 -1.99
C ILE A 153 11.64 -14.78 -0.70
N TYR A 154 10.85 -13.97 0.00
CA TYR A 154 11.29 -13.33 1.24
C TYR A 154 11.68 -14.36 2.30
N ARG A 155 10.87 -15.40 2.51
CA ARG A 155 11.16 -16.49 3.43
C ARG A 155 12.40 -17.28 3.04
N GLU A 156 12.55 -17.60 1.75
CA GLU A 156 13.72 -18.33 1.25
C GLU A 156 15.03 -17.58 1.51
N TYR A 157 15.07 -16.29 1.21
CA TYR A 157 16.29 -15.48 1.28
C TYR A 157 16.60 -14.94 2.69
N THR A 158 15.58 -14.72 3.52
CA THR A 158 15.77 -14.08 4.83
C THR A 158 15.51 -15.01 6.01
N GLY A 159 14.80 -16.11 5.81
CA GLY A 159 14.32 -17.00 6.87
C GLY A 159 13.19 -16.41 7.71
N ARG A 160 12.52 -15.35 7.23
CA ARG A 160 11.49 -14.60 7.96
C ARG A 160 10.19 -14.55 7.16
N GLU A 161 9.09 -14.19 7.85
CA GLU A 161 7.79 -13.93 7.22
C GLU A 161 7.61 -12.44 6.95
N LEU A 162 6.95 -12.12 5.82
CA LEU A 162 6.50 -10.75 5.55
C LEU A 162 5.37 -10.35 6.51
N SER A 163 5.34 -9.09 6.89
CA SER A 163 4.19 -8.51 7.57
C SER A 163 2.96 -8.51 6.65
N LYS A 164 1.78 -8.80 7.20
CA LYS A 164 0.53 -8.91 6.42
C LYS A 164 -0.08 -7.54 6.09
N TYR A 165 0.77 -6.65 5.60
CA TYR A 165 0.41 -5.37 5.02
C TYR A 165 0.69 -5.39 3.53
N PHE A 166 -0.27 -4.93 2.74
CA PHE A 166 -0.19 -4.87 1.29
C PHE A 166 -0.37 -3.43 0.81
N ARG A 167 0.39 -3.03 -0.19
CA ARG A 167 0.13 -1.80 -0.95
C ARG A 167 0.00 -2.15 -2.42
N PRO A 168 -1.12 -1.78 -3.08
CA PRO A 168 -1.27 -2.04 -4.50
C PRO A 168 -0.28 -1.20 -5.31
N PRO A 169 0.36 -1.78 -6.35
CA PRO A 169 1.20 -1.05 -7.29
C PRO A 169 0.52 0.21 -7.84
N GLU A 170 1.25 1.33 -7.87
CA GLU A 170 0.75 2.65 -8.32
C GLU A 170 -0.48 3.16 -7.55
N GLY A 171 -0.86 2.51 -6.44
CA GLY A 171 -2.12 2.77 -5.76
C GLY A 171 -3.35 2.41 -6.61
N ARG A 172 -3.19 1.55 -7.62
CA ARG A 172 -4.30 1.10 -8.46
C ARG A 172 -5.06 -0.03 -7.78
N PHE A 173 -6.37 0.14 -7.68
CA PHE A 173 -7.24 -0.81 -7.00
C PHE A 173 -8.64 -0.79 -7.59
N ASN A 174 -9.42 -1.79 -7.26
CA ASN A 174 -10.86 -1.80 -7.35
C ASN A 174 -11.42 -2.53 -6.12
N LYS A 175 -12.72 -2.56 -5.96
CA LYS A 175 -13.35 -3.22 -4.81
C LYS A 175 -12.94 -4.69 -4.69
N GLU A 176 -12.90 -5.41 -5.80
CA GLU A 176 -12.58 -6.84 -5.85
C GLU A 176 -11.14 -7.11 -5.38
N THR A 177 -10.16 -6.31 -5.80
CA THR A 177 -8.76 -6.48 -5.37
C THR A 177 -8.54 -6.16 -3.89
N LEU A 178 -9.34 -5.26 -3.30
CA LEU A 178 -9.33 -5.03 -1.85
C LEU A 178 -9.94 -6.23 -1.09
N GLU A 179 -11.04 -6.78 -1.60
CA GLU A 179 -11.65 -7.99 -1.03
C GLU A 179 -10.69 -9.18 -1.12
N PHE A 180 -9.97 -9.35 -2.23
CA PHE A 180 -8.94 -10.39 -2.36
C PHE A 180 -7.80 -10.22 -1.33
N ALA A 181 -7.32 -9.01 -1.12
CA ALA A 181 -6.30 -8.76 -0.11
C ALA A 181 -6.81 -9.10 1.29
N GLN A 182 -8.03 -8.70 1.62
CA GLN A 182 -8.67 -9.00 2.91
C GLN A 182 -8.87 -10.52 3.10
N ASP A 183 -9.35 -11.25 2.09
CA ASP A 183 -9.53 -12.70 2.13
C ASP A 183 -8.22 -13.47 2.35
N LEU A 184 -7.09 -12.91 1.90
CA LEU A 184 -5.75 -13.45 2.12
C LEU A 184 -5.13 -12.98 3.45
N GLY A 185 -5.89 -12.28 4.29
CA GLY A 185 -5.47 -11.81 5.61
C GLY A 185 -4.58 -10.58 5.58
N TYR A 186 -4.53 -9.85 4.46
CA TYR A 186 -3.80 -8.60 4.35
C TYR A 186 -4.66 -7.40 4.75
N LYS A 187 -4.02 -6.41 5.36
CA LYS A 187 -4.53 -5.05 5.50
C LYS A 187 -3.93 -4.20 4.38
N THR A 188 -4.80 -3.53 3.59
CA THR A 188 -4.32 -2.69 2.49
C THR A 188 -3.95 -1.31 3.01
N ILE A 189 -2.71 -0.88 2.76
CA ILE A 189 -2.19 0.40 3.24
C ILE A 189 -2.01 1.36 2.07
N PHE A 190 -2.84 2.37 2.03
CA PHE A 190 -2.70 3.53 1.16
C PHE A 190 -1.90 4.64 1.87
N TRP A 191 -2.08 5.89 1.46
CA TRP A 191 -1.42 7.05 2.04
C TRP A 191 -2.35 8.26 2.06
N SER A 192 -2.12 9.18 2.96
CA SER A 192 -2.77 10.49 2.96
C SER A 192 -1.87 11.60 2.48
N PHE A 193 -0.57 11.34 2.43
CA PHE A 193 0.42 12.23 1.86
C PHE A 193 1.40 11.48 0.97
N ALA A 194 1.59 11.96 -0.25
CA ALA A 194 2.63 11.57 -1.19
C ALA A 194 2.98 12.76 -2.11
N TYR A 195 4.12 12.68 -2.78
CA TYR A 195 4.48 13.62 -3.83
C TYR A 195 5.28 12.92 -4.94
N GLU A 196 5.53 13.61 -6.05
CA GLU A 196 6.29 13.07 -7.19
C GLU A 196 7.79 12.99 -6.85
N ASP A 197 8.23 11.87 -6.28
CA ASP A 197 9.61 11.59 -5.87
C ASP A 197 10.19 10.33 -6.52
N TRP A 198 9.39 9.58 -7.28
CA TRP A 198 9.76 8.31 -7.91
C TRP A 198 10.61 8.46 -9.18
N ASP A 199 10.53 9.60 -9.88
CA ASP A 199 11.32 9.85 -11.09
C ASP A 199 12.72 10.33 -10.71
N ASN A 200 13.69 9.41 -10.73
CA ASN A 200 15.08 9.72 -10.40
C ASN A 200 15.74 10.73 -11.35
N ASN A 201 15.16 10.98 -12.54
CA ASN A 201 15.64 11.98 -13.48
C ASN A 201 15.02 13.37 -13.25
N LYS A 202 13.98 13.45 -12.40
CA LYS A 202 13.23 14.70 -12.15
C LYS A 202 13.02 14.91 -10.64
N GLN A 203 14.10 14.93 -9.90
CA GLN A 203 14.03 15.15 -8.46
C GLN A 203 13.80 16.63 -8.12
N PRO A 204 12.92 16.94 -7.13
CA PRO A 204 12.77 18.29 -6.63
C PRO A 204 14.04 18.72 -5.87
N SER A 205 14.23 20.03 -5.71
CA SER A 205 15.28 20.53 -4.80
C SER A 205 15.00 20.10 -3.35
N LEU A 206 16.04 19.97 -2.54
CA LEU A 206 15.93 19.58 -1.12
C LEU A 206 14.93 20.45 -0.36
N GLU A 207 15.03 21.77 -0.56
CA GLU A 207 14.15 22.73 0.08
C GLU A 207 12.68 22.61 -0.38
N ALA A 208 12.48 22.32 -1.67
CA ALA A 208 11.12 22.12 -2.21
C ALA A 208 10.48 20.84 -1.69
N ALA A 209 11.25 19.75 -1.57
CA ALA A 209 10.78 18.49 -1.02
C ALA A 209 10.43 18.63 0.47
N LYS A 210 11.34 19.22 1.26
CA LYS A 210 11.12 19.46 2.69
C LYS A 210 9.86 20.28 2.93
N ARG A 211 9.71 21.44 2.24
CA ARG A 211 8.50 22.26 2.34
C ARG A 211 7.25 21.49 1.92
N LYS A 212 7.33 20.70 0.84
CA LYS A 212 6.17 19.93 0.38
C LYS A 212 5.68 18.94 1.42
N ILE A 213 6.57 18.30 2.16
CA ILE A 213 6.23 17.41 3.27
C ILE A 213 5.66 18.24 4.44
N LEU A 214 6.42 19.20 4.95
CA LEU A 214 6.07 19.92 6.17
C LEU A 214 4.82 20.78 6.03
N ASP A 215 4.61 21.45 4.89
CA ASP A 215 3.43 22.30 4.65
C ASP A 215 2.12 21.49 4.52
N ASN A 216 2.20 20.20 4.25
CA ASN A 216 1.01 19.36 3.99
C ASN A 216 0.85 18.22 5.00
N ILE A 217 1.71 18.14 6.00
CA ILE A 217 1.57 17.11 7.04
C ILE A 217 0.35 17.38 7.90
N HIS A 218 -0.30 16.35 8.36
CA HIS A 218 -1.41 16.41 9.29
C HIS A 218 -1.29 15.29 10.32
N ASN A 219 -2.04 15.40 11.40
CA ASN A 219 -2.05 14.34 12.42
C ASN A 219 -2.66 13.05 11.86
N GLY A 220 -2.09 11.90 12.23
CA GLY A 220 -2.51 10.60 11.71
C GLY A 220 -2.08 10.32 10.26
N ALA A 221 -1.15 11.10 9.69
CA ALA A 221 -0.76 10.95 8.29
C ALA A 221 0.01 9.66 8.02
N VAL A 222 -0.42 8.90 7.02
CA VAL A 222 0.38 7.85 6.38
C VAL A 222 1.15 8.51 5.23
N ILE A 223 2.47 8.59 5.37
CA ILE A 223 3.37 9.25 4.44
C ILE A 223 3.95 8.20 3.49
N LEU A 224 3.74 8.37 2.19
CA LEU A 224 4.41 7.57 1.17
C LEU A 224 5.61 8.35 0.61
N LEU A 225 6.78 7.72 0.68
CA LEU A 225 8.03 8.16 0.04
C LEU A 225 8.63 7.01 -0.76
N HIS A 226 9.41 7.34 -1.81
CA HIS A 226 10.21 6.36 -2.52
C HIS A 226 11.67 6.45 -2.04
N PRO A 227 12.23 5.38 -1.45
CA PRO A 227 13.56 5.44 -0.84
C PRO A 227 14.69 5.47 -1.89
N THR A 228 14.36 5.22 -3.16
CA THR A 228 15.29 5.40 -4.29
C THR A 228 15.52 6.86 -4.68
N SER A 229 14.73 7.79 -4.14
CA SER A 229 14.89 9.23 -4.34
C SER A 229 16.13 9.75 -3.62
N GLU A 230 17.07 10.33 -4.38
CA GLU A 230 18.24 11.00 -3.82
C GLU A 230 17.85 12.18 -2.93
N THR A 231 16.81 12.90 -3.33
CA THR A 231 16.26 14.03 -2.55
C THR A 231 15.70 13.55 -1.21
N ASN A 232 14.91 12.48 -1.19
CA ASN A 232 14.40 11.92 0.07
C ASN A 232 15.53 11.45 0.98
N ALA A 233 16.52 10.74 0.43
CA ALA A 233 17.68 10.30 1.21
C ALA A 233 18.44 11.48 1.86
N ALA A 234 18.49 12.62 1.18
CA ALA A 234 19.17 13.81 1.69
C ALA A 234 18.36 14.59 2.72
N VAL A 235 17.01 14.66 2.59
CA VAL A 235 16.19 15.53 3.46
C VAL A 235 15.52 14.81 4.62
N LEU A 236 15.41 13.47 4.60
CA LEU A 236 14.63 12.71 5.57
C LEU A 236 15.04 13.01 7.02
N GLY A 237 16.35 13.14 7.28
CA GLY A 237 16.85 13.43 8.62
C GLY A 237 16.36 14.79 9.18
N GLU A 238 16.37 15.82 8.35
CA GLU A 238 15.84 17.14 8.71
C GLU A 238 14.32 17.11 8.85
N VAL A 239 13.62 16.38 7.95
CA VAL A 239 12.16 16.23 8.02
C VAL A 239 11.75 15.57 9.34
N ILE A 240 12.46 14.50 9.78
CA ILE A 240 12.18 13.83 11.06
C ILE A 240 12.38 14.79 12.24
N ASP A 241 13.46 15.58 12.23
CA ASP A 241 13.75 16.55 13.30
C ASP A 241 12.68 17.65 13.36
N GLU A 242 12.28 18.19 12.22
CA GLU A 242 11.23 19.21 12.13
C GLU A 242 9.86 18.66 12.57
N LEU A 243 9.48 17.46 12.14
CA LEU A 243 8.25 16.84 12.59
C LEU A 243 8.23 16.63 14.10
N ARG A 244 9.35 16.21 14.70
CA ARG A 244 9.48 16.12 16.16
C ARG A 244 9.38 17.49 16.84
N SER A 245 9.97 18.53 16.25
CA SER A 245 9.85 19.89 16.77
C SER A 245 8.41 20.40 16.74
N MET A 246 7.60 19.93 15.78
CA MET A 246 6.16 20.19 15.68
C MET A 246 5.32 19.31 16.63
N GLY A 247 5.97 18.41 17.38
CA GLY A 247 5.35 17.52 18.36
C GLY A 247 4.89 16.19 17.81
N TYR A 248 5.27 15.81 16.58
CA TYR A 248 4.93 14.51 16.03
C TYR A 248 5.82 13.38 16.56
N THR A 249 5.21 12.23 16.79
CA THR A 249 5.87 10.94 16.99
C THR A 249 5.68 10.05 15.74
N PHE A 250 6.49 8.99 15.65
CA PHE A 250 6.45 8.07 14.52
C PHE A 250 5.85 6.74 14.98
N GLY A 251 4.68 6.43 14.46
CA GLY A 251 3.95 5.20 14.76
C GLY A 251 4.27 4.08 13.78
N THR A 252 3.81 2.87 14.12
CA THR A 252 3.92 1.66 13.30
C THR A 252 2.59 1.32 12.63
N LEU A 253 2.61 0.52 11.55
CA LEU A 253 1.36 0.05 10.94
C LEU A 253 0.56 -0.86 11.88
N ASP A 254 1.20 -1.53 12.84
CA ASP A 254 0.49 -2.31 13.86
C ASP A 254 -0.34 -1.39 14.76
N GLU A 255 0.20 -0.22 15.13
CA GLU A 255 -0.55 0.81 15.85
C GLU A 255 -1.64 1.44 14.99
N LEU A 256 -1.36 1.76 13.72
CA LEU A 256 -2.34 2.33 12.79
C LEU A 256 -3.59 1.44 12.67
N THR A 257 -3.40 0.14 12.69
CA THR A 257 -4.43 -0.86 12.35
C THR A 257 -4.96 -1.65 13.55
N ALA A 258 -4.61 -1.23 14.78
CA ALA A 258 -5.03 -1.85 16.05
C ALA A 258 -6.52 -1.63 16.38
#